data_85032c0bac9dc7f813b7a78d096db10f
#
_entry.id   85032c0bac9dc7f813b7a78d096db10f
#
_cell.length_a   1.000
_cell.length_b   1.000
_cell.length_c   1.000
_cell.angle_alpha   90.00
_cell.angle_beta   90.00
_cell.angle_gamma   90.00
#
_symmetry.space_group_name_H-M   'P 1'
#
loop_
_entity.id
_entity.type
_entity.pdbx_description
1 polymer ?
#
loop_
_entity_poly.entity_id
_entity_poly.type
_entity_poly.pdbx_seq_one_letter_code
_entity_poly.pdbx_strand_id
1 'polypeptide(L)'
;KGLFKQLRRVLPKNSAITLDAGTLCLQATDALEYYDPPSLFTPLDFGLVGFSFACGLGVKVAKPKKTVVSLMGDGGFGMTISELSTAVEYGINTTTIVMNNQSWGAEKAYQKDFFGKRYLGADITSPSFDKVAELYGARGFKVKKISEINEAVRAAIKSNKPSVIDVDVDPKALYSFRRDSFKHREKKWS
;
A
#
# COMPACT_ATOMS: atom_id res chain seq x y z
N LYS A 1 -14.19 1.81 0.78
CA LYS A 1 -14.89 0.95 -0.22
C LYS A 1 -14.72 1.44 -1.68
N GLY A 2 -14.60 2.75 -1.93
CA GLY A 2 -14.45 3.29 -3.30
C GLY A 2 -13.16 2.89 -4.00
N LEU A 3 -12.00 2.95 -3.31
CA LEU A 3 -10.68 2.64 -3.85
C LEU A 3 -10.62 1.21 -4.42
N PHE A 4 -10.95 0.20 -3.63
CA PHE A 4 -10.80 -1.21 -4.04
C PHE A 4 -11.72 -1.57 -5.21
N LYS A 5 -12.95 -1.00 -5.24
CA LYS A 5 -13.85 -1.14 -6.39
C LYS A 5 -13.27 -0.51 -7.68
N GLN A 6 -12.60 0.63 -7.55
CA GLN A 6 -11.91 1.26 -8.67
C GLN A 6 -10.70 0.44 -9.13
N LEU A 7 -9.88 -0.01 -8.18
CA LEU A 7 -8.72 -0.86 -8.50
C LEU A 7 -9.16 -2.16 -9.19
N ARG A 8 -10.21 -2.83 -8.70
CA ARG A 8 -10.66 -4.08 -9.34
C ARG A 8 -11.11 -3.89 -10.80
N ARG A 9 -11.68 -2.72 -11.12
CA ARG A 9 -12.12 -2.40 -12.51
C ARG A 9 -10.96 -2.22 -13.49
N VAL A 10 -9.80 -1.81 -13.00
CA VAL A 10 -8.64 -1.47 -13.86
C VAL A 10 -7.57 -2.55 -13.86
N LEU A 11 -7.45 -3.32 -12.79
CA LEU A 11 -6.45 -4.38 -12.67
C LEU A 11 -6.82 -5.59 -13.53
N PRO A 12 -5.89 -6.12 -14.34
CA PRO A 12 -6.09 -7.40 -15.02
C PRO A 12 -6.42 -8.54 -14.05
N LYS A 13 -7.18 -9.53 -14.49
CA LYS A 13 -7.51 -10.70 -13.65
C LYS A 13 -6.29 -11.52 -13.24
N ASN A 14 -5.24 -11.53 -14.06
CA ASN A 14 -3.97 -12.20 -13.76
C ASN A 14 -3.03 -11.39 -12.87
N SER A 15 -3.49 -10.31 -12.25
CA SER A 15 -2.65 -9.50 -11.37
C SER A 15 -2.27 -10.27 -10.11
N ALA A 16 -1.01 -10.13 -9.70
CA ALA A 16 -0.54 -10.46 -8.36
C ALA A 16 -0.49 -9.18 -7.52
N ILE A 17 -1.04 -9.24 -6.33
CA ILE A 17 -1.15 -8.10 -5.42
C ILE A 17 -0.36 -8.41 -4.16
N THR A 18 0.57 -7.54 -3.83
CA THR A 18 1.30 -7.60 -2.56
C THR A 18 0.75 -6.53 -1.63
N LEU A 19 0.48 -6.90 -0.39
CA LEU A 19 -0.02 -6.01 0.64
C LEU A 19 1.04 -5.80 1.70
N ASP A 20 1.10 -4.59 2.22
CA ASP A 20 1.97 -4.25 3.35
C ASP A 20 1.25 -4.48 4.68
N ALA A 21 1.94 -4.27 5.79
CA ALA A 21 1.30 -4.22 7.10
C ALA A 21 0.43 -2.95 7.26
N GLY A 22 -0.46 -2.98 8.24
CA GLY A 22 -1.28 -1.84 8.64
C GLY A 22 -2.72 -1.88 8.13
N THR A 23 -3.41 -0.78 8.29
CA THR A 23 -4.86 -0.65 8.03
C THR A 23 -5.24 -0.95 6.59
N LEU A 24 -4.42 -0.52 5.63
CA LEU A 24 -4.67 -0.73 4.20
C LEU A 24 -4.70 -2.23 3.85
N CYS A 25 -3.78 -3.01 4.43
CA CYS A 25 -3.71 -4.45 4.22
C CYS A 25 -5.03 -5.14 4.59
N LEU A 26 -5.51 -4.88 5.80
CA LEU A 26 -6.74 -5.48 6.30
C LEU A 26 -7.96 -5.10 5.48
N GLN A 27 -8.06 -3.83 5.09
CA GLN A 27 -9.14 -3.36 4.22
C GLN A 27 -9.06 -3.96 2.82
N ALA A 28 -7.86 -4.14 2.26
CA ALA A 28 -7.66 -4.73 0.94
C ALA A 28 -7.97 -6.23 0.95
N THR A 29 -7.57 -6.94 1.99
CA THR A 29 -7.88 -8.38 2.16
C THR A 29 -9.38 -8.64 2.19
N ASP A 30 -10.16 -7.75 2.85
CA ASP A 30 -11.60 -7.86 2.96
C ASP A 30 -12.36 -7.41 1.69
N ALA A 31 -11.87 -6.36 1.02
CA ALA A 31 -12.66 -5.64 0.02
C ALA A 31 -12.19 -5.79 -1.43
N LEU A 32 -11.00 -6.34 -1.67
CA LEU A 32 -10.45 -6.54 -3.02
C LEU A 32 -10.59 -8.00 -3.43
N GLU A 33 -11.08 -8.23 -4.64
CA GLU A 33 -11.20 -9.57 -5.21
C GLU A 33 -9.87 -10.02 -5.84
N TYR A 34 -9.51 -11.28 -5.59
CA TYR A 34 -8.27 -11.90 -6.05
C TYR A 34 -8.59 -13.06 -6.98
N TYR A 35 -7.94 -13.10 -8.14
CA TYR A 35 -8.11 -14.12 -9.17
C TYR A 35 -6.76 -14.74 -9.53
N ASP A 36 -6.76 -15.87 -10.23
CA ASP A 36 -5.59 -16.52 -10.79
C ASP A 36 -4.46 -16.77 -9.76
N PRO A 37 -4.68 -17.64 -8.75
CA PRO A 37 -3.72 -17.93 -7.70
C PRO A 37 -2.36 -18.48 -8.23
N PRO A 38 -1.24 -18.19 -7.52
CA PRO A 38 -1.12 -17.32 -6.38
C PRO A 38 -1.21 -15.83 -6.80
N SER A 39 -2.11 -15.09 -6.19
CA SER A 39 -2.42 -13.70 -6.55
C SER A 39 -2.43 -12.71 -5.38
N LEU A 40 -2.35 -13.21 -4.15
CA LEU A 40 -2.25 -12.41 -2.92
C LEU A 40 -1.00 -12.81 -2.13
N PHE A 41 -0.19 -11.82 -1.78
CA PHE A 41 0.99 -11.96 -0.93
C PHE A 41 0.93 -10.92 0.18
N THR A 42 1.03 -11.34 1.43
CA THR A 42 0.83 -10.46 2.59
C THR A 42 1.59 -10.97 3.81
N PRO A 43 2.12 -10.09 4.67
CA PRO A 43 2.82 -10.45 5.91
C PRO A 43 1.85 -10.58 7.11
N LEU A 44 0.61 -11.04 6.90
CA LEU A 44 -0.47 -10.96 7.90
C LEU A 44 -0.09 -11.50 9.27
N ASP A 45 0.62 -12.62 9.34
CA ASP A 45 0.96 -13.27 10.62
C ASP A 45 1.99 -12.48 11.41
N PHE A 46 2.97 -11.90 10.74
CA PHE A 46 4.05 -11.14 11.38
C PHE A 46 3.81 -9.63 11.39
N GLY A 47 3.07 -9.12 10.40
CA GLY A 47 2.78 -7.68 10.29
C GLY A 47 4.00 -6.84 9.93
N LEU A 48 4.88 -7.36 9.06
CA LEU A 48 6.11 -6.69 8.66
C LEU A 48 5.82 -5.48 7.77
N VAL A 49 6.18 -4.29 8.24
CA VAL A 49 6.09 -3.03 7.49
C VAL A 49 7.22 -2.95 6.46
N GLY A 50 6.93 -2.48 5.25
CA GLY A 50 7.87 -2.42 4.12
C GLY A 50 7.89 -3.71 3.27
N PHE A 51 7.16 -4.74 3.65
CA PHE A 51 7.12 -6.03 2.96
C PHE A 51 6.64 -5.92 1.51
N SER A 52 5.61 -5.12 1.27
CA SER A 52 4.85 -5.15 0.00
C SER A 52 5.71 -4.84 -1.22
N PHE A 53 6.53 -3.80 -1.17
CA PHE A 53 7.34 -3.39 -2.33
C PHE A 53 8.40 -4.44 -2.66
N ALA A 54 9.22 -4.83 -1.68
CA ALA A 54 10.26 -5.83 -1.88
C ALA A 54 9.69 -7.20 -2.34
N CYS A 55 8.60 -7.64 -1.71
CA CYS A 55 7.87 -8.83 -2.14
C CYS A 55 7.36 -8.71 -3.58
N GLY A 56 6.83 -7.53 -3.96
CA GLY A 56 6.37 -7.26 -5.31
C GLY A 56 7.46 -7.41 -6.36
N LEU A 57 8.67 -6.93 -6.08
CA LEU A 57 9.83 -7.14 -6.96
C LEU A 57 10.12 -8.63 -7.11
N GLY A 58 10.18 -9.38 -6.01
CA GLY A 58 10.41 -10.83 -6.04
C GLY A 58 9.32 -11.59 -6.83
N VAL A 59 8.04 -11.22 -6.63
CA VAL A 59 6.93 -11.81 -7.37
C VAL A 59 7.05 -11.52 -8.87
N LYS A 60 7.45 -10.30 -9.25
CA LYS A 60 7.64 -9.92 -10.66
C LYS A 60 8.77 -10.70 -11.31
N VAL A 61 9.88 -10.91 -10.60
CA VAL A 61 11.00 -11.74 -11.08
C VAL A 61 10.56 -13.19 -11.27
N ALA A 62 9.85 -13.76 -10.30
CA ALA A 62 9.36 -15.15 -10.34
C ALA A 62 8.23 -15.35 -11.37
N LYS A 63 7.43 -14.32 -11.64
CA LYS A 63 6.26 -14.36 -12.53
C LYS A 63 6.27 -13.18 -13.51
N PRO A 64 7.22 -13.13 -14.46
CA PRO A 64 7.47 -11.95 -15.31
C PRO A 64 6.28 -11.54 -16.18
N LYS A 65 5.37 -12.47 -16.49
CA LYS A 65 4.15 -12.20 -17.29
C LYS A 65 2.99 -11.66 -16.47
N LYS A 66 3.02 -11.76 -15.12
CA LYS A 66 1.96 -11.20 -14.28
C LYS A 66 2.10 -9.68 -14.15
N THR A 67 0.98 -8.99 -14.11
CA THR A 67 0.93 -7.63 -13.60
C THR A 67 1.07 -7.68 -12.08
N VAL A 68 2.09 -7.03 -11.54
CA VAL A 68 2.34 -7.00 -10.09
C VAL A 68 2.05 -5.62 -9.56
N VAL A 69 1.20 -5.55 -8.54
CA VAL A 69 0.79 -4.31 -7.88
C VAL A 69 1.04 -4.42 -6.38
N SER A 70 1.84 -3.51 -5.86
CA SER A 70 2.11 -3.38 -4.43
C SER A 70 1.22 -2.30 -3.83
N LEU A 71 0.50 -2.63 -2.75
CA LEU A 71 -0.33 -1.68 -1.99
C LEU A 71 0.27 -1.46 -0.62
N MET A 72 0.61 -0.22 -0.28
CA MET A 72 1.26 0.10 0.99
C MET A 72 1.00 1.53 1.45
N GLY A 73 1.28 1.79 2.71
CA GLY A 73 1.29 3.13 3.28
C GLY A 73 2.62 3.85 3.02
N ASP A 74 2.61 5.16 3.21
CA ASP A 74 3.78 6.03 3.05
C ASP A 74 4.93 5.66 4.01
N GLY A 75 4.63 5.35 5.27
CA GLY A 75 5.65 4.91 6.21
C GLY A 75 6.34 3.62 5.77
N GLY A 76 5.57 2.63 5.31
CA GLY A 76 6.11 1.37 4.81
C GLY A 76 6.96 1.54 3.55
N PHE A 77 6.49 2.35 2.60
CA PHE A 77 7.25 2.61 1.38
C PHE A 77 8.55 3.37 1.68
N GLY A 78 8.51 4.35 2.59
CA GLY A 78 9.71 5.07 3.03
C GLY A 78 10.82 4.17 3.57
N MET A 79 10.47 3.03 4.20
CA MET A 79 11.45 2.07 4.73
C MET A 79 12.17 1.26 3.63
N THR A 80 11.56 1.09 2.46
CA THR A 80 12.08 0.23 1.38
C THR A 80 12.26 0.97 0.06
N ILE A 81 12.16 2.28 0.07
CA ILE A 81 12.25 3.13 -1.13
C ILE A 81 13.57 2.96 -1.89
N SER A 82 14.66 2.61 -1.21
CA SER A 82 15.95 2.33 -1.82
C SER A 82 15.92 1.21 -2.85
N GLU A 83 14.96 0.27 -2.72
CA GLU A 83 14.78 -0.81 -3.69
C GLU A 83 14.27 -0.32 -5.06
N LEU A 84 13.92 0.95 -5.19
CA LEU A 84 13.69 1.58 -6.51
C LEU A 84 14.93 1.49 -7.40
N SER A 85 16.15 1.59 -6.83
CA SER A 85 17.39 1.42 -7.60
C SER A 85 17.46 0.02 -8.20
N THR A 86 17.19 -1.01 -7.40
CA THR A 86 17.11 -2.41 -7.86
C THR A 86 16.05 -2.58 -8.95
N ALA A 87 14.87 -2.03 -8.72
CA ALA A 87 13.76 -2.14 -9.69
C ALA A 87 14.13 -1.50 -11.04
N VAL A 88 14.76 -0.33 -11.03
CA VAL A 88 15.14 0.40 -12.24
C VAL A 88 16.33 -0.28 -12.92
N GLU A 89 17.38 -0.64 -12.19
CA GLU A 89 18.59 -1.27 -12.72
C GLU A 89 18.27 -2.58 -13.46
N TYR A 90 17.40 -3.41 -12.86
CA TYR A 90 17.03 -4.71 -13.44
C TYR A 90 15.74 -4.73 -14.24
N GLY A 91 15.10 -3.57 -14.46
CA GLY A 91 13.87 -3.47 -15.24
C GLY A 91 12.71 -4.26 -14.64
N ILE A 92 12.59 -4.32 -13.31
CA ILE A 92 11.55 -5.07 -12.60
C ILE A 92 10.27 -4.24 -12.56
N ASN A 93 9.46 -4.36 -13.59
CA ASN A 93 8.32 -3.48 -13.89
C ASN A 93 7.11 -3.81 -12.98
N THR A 94 7.08 -3.25 -11.78
CA THR A 94 5.96 -3.30 -10.84
C THR A 94 5.27 -1.95 -10.75
N THR A 95 4.01 -1.96 -10.31
CA THR A 95 3.25 -0.74 -9.98
C THR A 95 3.05 -0.69 -8.47
N THR A 96 3.62 0.30 -7.81
CA THR A 96 3.48 0.50 -6.37
C THR A 96 2.51 1.64 -6.10
N ILE A 97 1.44 1.39 -5.36
CA ILE A 97 0.44 2.38 -4.95
C ILE A 97 0.70 2.70 -3.48
N VAL A 98 1.12 3.93 -3.22
CA VAL A 98 1.44 4.44 -1.90
C VAL A 98 0.30 5.32 -1.40
N MET A 99 -0.38 4.88 -0.35
CA MET A 99 -1.44 5.65 0.32
C MET A 99 -0.79 6.60 1.33
N ASN A 100 -0.55 7.83 0.90
CA ASN A 100 0.22 8.82 1.62
C ASN A 100 -0.70 9.69 2.51
N ASN A 101 -0.74 9.38 3.79
CA ASN A 101 -1.49 10.12 4.80
C ASN A 101 -0.61 10.85 5.81
N GLN A 102 0.70 10.93 5.56
CA GLN A 102 1.70 11.59 6.40
C GLN A 102 1.71 11.03 7.84
N SER A 103 1.45 9.73 8.00
CA SER A 103 1.43 9.12 9.34
C SER A 103 1.56 7.60 9.33
N TRP A 104 2.02 7.08 10.45
CA TRP A 104 1.81 5.67 10.82
C TRP A 104 0.33 5.48 11.15
N GLY A 105 -0.50 5.32 10.10
CA GLY A 105 -1.94 5.41 10.19
C GLY A 105 -2.58 4.41 11.14
N ALA A 106 -2.07 3.18 11.20
CA ALA A 106 -2.54 2.14 12.12
C ALA A 106 -2.25 2.52 13.58
N GLU A 107 -1.02 2.97 13.86
CA GLU A 107 -0.58 3.36 15.20
C GLU A 107 -1.32 4.63 15.66
N LYS A 108 -1.50 5.60 14.76
CA LYS A 108 -2.25 6.82 15.06
C LYS A 108 -3.73 6.52 15.36
N ALA A 109 -4.35 5.60 14.62
CA ALA A 109 -5.71 5.17 14.88
C ALA A 109 -5.82 4.46 16.24
N TYR A 110 -4.84 3.64 16.58
CA TYR A 110 -4.76 2.98 17.88
C TYR A 110 -4.64 3.98 19.03
N GLN A 111 -3.75 4.97 18.90
CA GLN A 111 -3.59 6.03 19.91
C GLN A 111 -4.87 6.88 20.04
N LYS A 112 -5.56 7.12 18.94
CA LYS A 112 -6.86 7.81 18.96
C LYS A 112 -7.90 7.05 19.79
N ASP A 113 -8.02 5.74 19.57
CA ASP A 113 -9.14 4.96 20.11
C ASP A 113 -8.88 4.45 21.55
N PHE A 114 -7.62 4.21 21.93
CA PHE A 114 -7.27 3.57 23.19
C PHE A 114 -6.42 4.43 24.13
N PHE A 115 -5.82 5.51 23.65
CA PHE A 115 -4.92 6.35 24.46
C PHE A 115 -5.37 7.81 24.55
N GLY A 116 -6.69 8.06 24.47
CA GLY A 116 -7.24 9.40 24.63
C GLY A 116 -6.71 10.43 23.62
N LYS A 117 -6.39 10.00 22.39
CA LYS A 117 -5.83 10.84 21.31
C LYS A 117 -4.46 11.43 21.67
N ARG A 118 -3.70 10.80 22.55
CA ARG A 118 -2.32 11.19 22.85
C ARG A 118 -1.41 10.62 21.76
N TYR A 119 -1.14 11.46 20.75
CA TYR A 119 -0.32 11.07 19.61
C TYR A 119 1.17 11.23 19.92
N LEU A 120 1.93 10.14 19.77
CA LEU A 120 3.38 10.12 19.96
C LEU A 120 4.03 9.32 18.82
N GLY A 121 4.93 9.95 18.08
CA GLY A 121 5.68 9.30 17.00
C GLY A 121 4.81 8.77 15.85
N ALA A 122 3.54 9.22 15.74
CA ALA A 122 2.61 8.72 14.75
C ALA A 122 2.54 9.60 13.48
N ASP A 123 2.93 10.85 13.57
CA ASP A 123 3.03 11.74 12.42
C ASP A 123 4.43 11.63 11.80
N ILE A 124 4.50 11.53 10.48
CA ILE A 124 5.74 11.47 9.72
C ILE A 124 5.69 12.50 8.60
N THR A 125 6.87 12.95 8.17
CA THR A 125 7.00 13.81 7.00
C THR A 125 7.40 12.97 5.81
N SER A 126 6.42 12.57 5.03
CA SER A 126 6.66 11.80 3.80
C SER A 126 6.89 12.73 2.62
N PRO A 127 7.87 12.44 1.74
CA PRO A 127 8.10 13.22 0.53
C PRO A 127 6.99 12.98 -0.50
N SER A 128 7.01 13.73 -1.60
CA SER A 128 6.27 13.41 -2.81
C SER A 128 6.88 12.18 -3.47
N PHE A 129 6.32 11.00 -3.24
CA PHE A 129 6.92 9.74 -3.69
C PHE A 129 6.91 9.58 -5.22
N ASP A 130 5.97 10.22 -5.92
CA ASP A 130 5.99 10.31 -7.38
C ASP A 130 7.26 11.01 -7.86
N LYS A 131 7.68 12.11 -7.21
CA LYS A 131 8.91 12.82 -7.56
C LYS A 131 10.16 12.05 -7.18
N VAL A 132 10.16 11.41 -6.04
CA VAL A 132 11.28 10.54 -5.64
C VAL A 132 11.45 9.40 -6.64
N ALA A 133 10.36 8.78 -7.09
CA ALA A 133 10.42 7.72 -8.11
C ALA A 133 11.06 8.22 -9.41
N GLU A 134 10.74 9.43 -9.86
CA GLU A 134 11.35 10.06 -11.04
C GLU A 134 12.86 10.26 -10.86
N LEU A 135 13.31 10.68 -9.67
CA LEU A 135 14.74 10.83 -9.35
C LEU A 135 15.51 9.50 -9.41
N TYR A 136 14.87 8.39 -9.07
CA TYR A 136 15.43 7.04 -9.23
C TYR A 136 15.40 6.53 -10.69
N GLY A 137 14.71 7.24 -11.61
CA GLY A 137 14.52 6.78 -13.01
C GLY A 137 13.29 5.93 -13.24
N ALA A 138 12.44 5.75 -12.22
CA ALA A 138 11.13 5.12 -12.31
C ALA A 138 10.06 6.10 -12.85
N ARG A 139 8.82 5.63 -13.03
CA ARG A 139 7.69 6.51 -13.38
C ARG A 139 6.96 6.94 -12.12
N GLY A 140 6.76 8.23 -11.95
CA GLY A 140 5.97 8.81 -10.88
C GLY A 140 4.59 9.27 -11.36
N PHE A 141 3.56 9.03 -10.55
CA PHE A 141 2.19 9.50 -10.77
C PHE A 141 1.63 10.04 -9.48
N LYS A 142 1.06 11.25 -9.50
CA LYS A 142 0.38 11.85 -8.36
C LYS A 142 -1.13 11.71 -8.52
N VAL A 143 -1.80 11.25 -7.47
CA VAL A 143 -3.26 11.12 -7.41
C VAL A 143 -3.78 11.93 -6.21
N LYS A 144 -4.55 12.96 -6.48
CA LYS A 144 -5.16 13.82 -5.44
C LYS A 144 -6.63 13.47 -5.18
N LYS A 145 -7.29 12.88 -6.17
CA LYS A 145 -8.69 12.48 -6.07
C LYS A 145 -8.85 11.02 -6.49
N ILE A 146 -9.69 10.29 -5.78
CA ILE A 146 -9.94 8.87 -6.05
C ILE A 146 -10.40 8.59 -7.50
N SER A 147 -11.02 9.56 -8.17
CA SER A 147 -11.43 9.45 -9.56
C SER A 147 -10.25 9.31 -10.53
N GLU A 148 -9.07 9.78 -10.17
CA GLU A 148 -7.85 9.77 -10.99
C GLU A 148 -7.11 8.42 -10.93
N ILE A 149 -7.41 7.58 -9.93
CA ILE A 149 -6.66 6.35 -9.66
C ILE A 149 -6.66 5.37 -10.84
N ASN A 150 -7.77 5.24 -11.55
CA ASN A 150 -7.88 4.31 -12.67
C ASN A 150 -6.98 4.70 -13.84
N GLU A 151 -6.89 5.99 -14.13
CA GLU A 151 -6.02 6.51 -15.17
C GLU A 151 -4.55 6.33 -14.80
N ALA A 152 -4.17 6.70 -13.58
CA ALA A 152 -2.82 6.53 -13.08
C ALA A 152 -2.37 5.05 -13.11
N VAL A 153 -3.22 4.12 -12.66
CA VAL A 153 -2.91 2.68 -12.68
C VAL A 153 -2.76 2.16 -14.12
N ARG A 154 -3.64 2.54 -15.03
CA ARG A 154 -3.50 2.15 -16.44
C ARG A 154 -2.22 2.69 -17.07
N ALA A 155 -1.90 3.96 -16.81
CA ALA A 155 -0.68 4.60 -17.31
C ALA A 155 0.58 3.92 -16.74
N ALA A 156 0.59 3.61 -15.44
CA ALA A 156 1.68 2.91 -14.79
C ALA A 156 1.91 1.52 -15.41
N ILE A 157 0.87 0.70 -15.54
CA ILE A 157 0.96 -0.64 -16.14
C ILE A 157 1.41 -0.54 -17.61
N LYS A 158 0.81 0.37 -18.39
CA LYS A 158 1.16 0.58 -19.79
C LYS A 158 2.59 1.06 -20.00
N SER A 159 3.16 1.79 -19.04
CA SER A 159 4.53 2.30 -19.14
C SER A 159 5.57 1.20 -19.27
N ASN A 160 5.25 0.00 -18.80
CA ASN A 160 6.16 -1.15 -18.69
C ASN A 160 7.50 -0.77 -18.04
N LYS A 161 7.43 0.05 -16.99
CA LYS A 161 8.56 0.50 -16.17
C LYS A 161 8.19 0.40 -14.69
N PRO A 162 9.17 0.30 -13.78
CA PRO A 162 8.92 0.48 -12.36
C PRO A 162 8.15 1.80 -12.14
N SER A 163 7.03 1.74 -11.43
CA SER A 163 6.12 2.88 -11.31
C SER A 163 5.64 3.04 -9.89
N VAL A 164 5.57 4.29 -9.42
CA VAL A 164 5.03 4.66 -8.11
C VAL A 164 3.85 5.61 -8.31
N ILE A 165 2.72 5.27 -7.72
CA ILE A 165 1.51 6.09 -7.68
C ILE A 165 1.37 6.61 -6.25
N ASP A 166 1.66 7.88 -6.04
CA ASP A 166 1.53 8.57 -4.75
C ASP A 166 0.12 9.14 -4.61
N VAL A 167 -0.67 8.55 -3.73
CA VAL A 167 -2.09 8.88 -3.51
C VAL A 167 -2.24 9.70 -2.25
N ASP A 168 -2.73 10.93 -2.37
CA ASP A 168 -3.05 11.76 -1.21
C ASP A 168 -4.23 11.16 -0.45
N VAL A 169 -4.03 10.94 0.84
CA VAL A 169 -5.05 10.41 1.76
C VAL A 169 -5.27 11.41 2.88
N ASP A 170 -6.53 11.61 3.23
CA ASP A 170 -6.89 12.46 4.38
C ASP A 170 -6.26 11.92 5.67
N PRO A 171 -5.34 12.66 6.33
CA PRO A 171 -4.69 12.23 7.56
C PRO A 171 -5.66 12.07 8.75
N LYS A 172 -6.88 12.57 8.64
CA LYS A 172 -7.95 12.43 9.64
C LYS A 172 -8.77 11.15 9.44
N ALA A 173 -8.68 10.51 8.28
CA ALA A 173 -9.39 9.27 7.96
C ALA A 173 -8.72 8.07 8.62
N LEU A 174 -8.75 8.02 9.95
CA LEU A 174 -8.15 6.96 10.75
C LEU A 174 -9.13 5.80 10.96
N TYR A 175 -8.66 4.59 10.69
CA TYR A 175 -9.40 3.36 10.93
C TYR A 175 -8.61 2.43 11.87
N SER A 176 -9.22 2.04 12.98
CA SER A 176 -8.65 1.07 13.92
C SER A 176 -9.40 -0.26 13.82
N PHE A 177 -8.70 -1.28 13.37
CA PHE A 177 -9.21 -2.65 13.30
C PHE A 177 -9.26 -3.35 14.68
N ARG A 178 -8.52 -2.84 15.66
CA ARG A 178 -8.42 -3.44 17.00
C ARG A 178 -9.55 -3.04 17.94
N ARG A 179 -10.40 -2.10 17.55
CA ARG A 179 -11.47 -1.59 18.38
C ARG A 179 -12.40 -2.69 18.91
N ASP A 180 -12.77 -3.63 18.05
CA ASP A 180 -13.66 -4.73 18.44
C ASP A 180 -12.92 -5.83 19.21
N SER A 181 -11.64 -6.08 18.90
CA SER A 181 -10.81 -7.07 19.59
C SER A 181 -10.61 -6.74 21.09
N PHE A 182 -10.45 -5.46 21.43
CA PHE A 182 -10.25 -5.04 22.82
C PHE A 182 -11.57 -5.07 23.62
N LYS A 183 -12.69 -4.71 23.01
CA LYS A 183 -14.01 -4.86 23.64
C LYS A 183 -14.32 -6.30 24.05
N HIS A 184 -13.86 -7.28 23.27
CA HIS A 184 -13.99 -8.69 23.62
C HIS A 184 -13.08 -9.12 24.79
N ARG A 185 -11.89 -8.51 24.92
CA ARG A 185 -10.98 -8.80 26.03
C ARG A 185 -11.48 -8.23 27.34
N GLU A 186 -11.97 -7.00 27.36
CA GLU A 186 -12.55 -6.37 28.55
C GLU A 186 -13.73 -7.16 29.10
N LYS A 187 -14.57 -7.76 28.26
CA LYS A 187 -15.69 -8.61 28.67
C LYS A 187 -15.30 -9.98 29.25
N LYS A 188 -14.07 -10.45 29.03
CA LYS A 188 -13.60 -11.75 29.56
C LYS A 188 -12.97 -11.67 30.93
N TRP A 189 -12.67 -10.49 31.43
CA TRP A 189 -11.98 -10.26 32.70
C TRP A 189 -12.83 -9.46 33.73
N SER A 190 -14.05 -9.11 33.37
CA SER A 190 -15.09 -8.60 34.27
C SER A 190 -16.08 -9.74 34.58
#